data_d1e72b6705d21f13142a0132f26bfb17
#
_entry.id   d1e72b6705d21f13142a0132f26bfb17
#
_cell.length_a   1.000
_cell.length_b   1.000
_cell.length_c   1.000
_cell.angle_alpha   90.00
_cell.angle_beta   90.00
_cell.angle_gamma   90.00
#
_symmetry.space_group_name_H-M   'P 1'
#
loop_
_entity.id
_entity.type
_entity.pdbx_description
1 polymer ?
#
loop_
_entity_poly.entity_id
_entity_poly.type
_entity_poly.pdbx_seq_one_letter_code
_entity_poly.pdbx_strand_id
1 'polypeptide(L)'
;MKIQRWLSCAGLFFVLMVPSVVKAQIGPNNPGPEPTHTPVESEEMRKLKKESAKKANKERQADIQRDTEKLLKLATELKEYVGKTDENILSLDVIKKAEEIEKLAHNVKEKMKTSY
;
A
#
# COMPACT_ATOMS: atom_id res chain seq x y z
N MET A 1 -15.82 22.92 -33.07
CA MET A 1 -15.48 22.43 -31.75
C MET A 1 -16.61 21.58 -31.25
N LYS A 2 -16.48 20.28 -31.31
CA LYS A 2 -17.52 19.35 -30.82
C LYS A 2 -17.08 18.82 -29.49
N ILE A 3 -17.69 19.32 -28.43
CA ILE A 3 -17.57 18.80 -27.08
C ILE A 3 -18.42 17.54 -27.04
N GLN A 4 -17.77 16.38 -27.05
CA GLN A 4 -18.45 15.10 -26.93
C GLN A 4 -18.85 14.91 -25.48
N ARG A 5 -20.10 15.18 -25.24
CA ARG A 5 -20.79 14.88 -23.98
C ARG A 5 -20.94 13.37 -23.87
N TRP A 6 -20.15 12.75 -23.05
CA TRP A 6 -20.42 11.39 -22.58
C TRP A 6 -21.28 11.48 -21.34
N LEU A 7 -22.53 11.53 -21.60
CA LEU A 7 -23.59 11.33 -20.60
C LEU A 7 -23.83 9.83 -20.48
N SER A 8 -23.66 9.37 -19.24
CA SER A 8 -24.61 8.55 -18.54
C SER A 8 -24.84 7.11 -19.01
N CYS A 9 -24.40 6.18 -18.21
CA CYS A 9 -25.22 5.03 -17.88
C CYS A 9 -25.11 4.80 -16.37
N ALA A 10 -26.04 5.40 -15.67
CA ALA A 10 -26.38 5.06 -14.30
C ALA A 10 -27.01 3.67 -14.32
N GLY A 11 -26.21 2.65 -14.08
CA GLY A 11 -26.67 1.31 -13.80
C GLY A 11 -27.04 1.21 -12.32
N LEU A 12 -28.29 1.37 -12.06
CA LEU A 12 -28.92 1.16 -10.76
C LEU A 12 -28.87 -0.33 -10.42
N PHE A 13 -27.81 -0.77 -9.72
CA PHE A 13 -27.78 -2.09 -9.13
C PHE A 13 -28.39 -2.02 -7.74
N PHE A 14 -29.68 -2.24 -7.70
CA PHE A 14 -30.42 -2.48 -6.47
C PHE A 14 -30.11 -3.91 -6.01
N VAL A 15 -29.11 -4.06 -5.16
CA VAL A 15 -28.87 -5.32 -4.46
C VAL A 15 -29.85 -5.40 -3.31
N LEU A 16 -30.85 -6.22 -3.50
CA LEU A 16 -31.77 -6.69 -2.47
C LEU A 16 -30.96 -7.42 -1.39
N MET A 17 -30.68 -6.72 -0.32
CA MET A 17 -30.13 -7.31 0.90
C MET A 17 -31.27 -8.00 1.64
N VAL A 18 -31.34 -9.32 1.51
CA VAL A 18 -32.25 -10.15 2.27
C VAL A 18 -31.68 -10.34 3.67
N PRO A 19 -32.30 -9.87 4.74
CA PRO A 19 -31.86 -10.19 6.08
C PRO A 19 -32.26 -11.64 6.39
N SER A 20 -31.31 -12.52 6.40
CA SER A 20 -31.47 -13.86 6.94
C SER A 20 -31.59 -13.75 8.45
N VAL A 21 -32.82 -13.78 8.92
CA VAL A 21 -33.12 -13.93 10.34
C VAL A 21 -32.79 -15.38 10.71
N VAL A 22 -31.62 -15.57 11.26
CA VAL A 22 -31.28 -16.83 11.92
C VAL A 22 -32.04 -16.86 13.24
N LYS A 23 -33.13 -17.60 13.31
CA LYS A 23 -33.76 -17.97 14.57
C LYS A 23 -32.81 -18.89 15.33
N ALA A 24 -32.16 -18.36 16.33
CA ALA A 24 -31.47 -19.17 17.31
C ALA A 24 -32.53 -19.96 18.12
N GLN A 25 -32.57 -21.26 17.93
CA GLN A 25 -33.32 -22.14 18.82
C GLN A 25 -32.55 -22.30 20.11
N ILE A 26 -33.09 -21.71 21.16
CA ILE A 26 -32.62 -21.93 22.53
C ILE A 26 -33.17 -23.28 22.99
N GLY A 27 -32.34 -24.30 22.94
CA GLY A 27 -32.61 -25.55 23.63
C GLY A 27 -32.22 -25.43 25.09
N PRO A 28 -33.06 -25.89 26.03
CA PRO A 28 -32.72 -25.86 27.45
C PRO A 28 -31.86 -27.08 27.79
N ASN A 29 -30.58 -26.95 27.73
CA ASN A 29 -29.61 -27.78 28.47
C ASN A 29 -28.23 -27.32 28.13
N ASN A 30 -27.75 -26.43 28.97
CA ASN A 30 -26.35 -26.09 28.94
C ASN A 30 -25.72 -26.36 30.30
N PRO A 31 -24.82 -27.34 30.41
CA PRO A 31 -23.88 -27.38 31.48
C PRO A 31 -22.74 -26.39 31.21
N GLY A 32 -22.70 -25.33 31.99
CA GLY A 32 -21.50 -24.60 32.34
C GLY A 32 -20.80 -23.81 31.24
N PRO A 33 -20.36 -22.60 31.58
CA PRO A 33 -19.50 -21.83 30.68
C PRO A 33 -18.18 -22.57 30.54
N GLU A 34 -17.91 -23.08 29.37
CA GLU A 34 -16.53 -23.38 29.00
C GLU A 34 -15.71 -22.12 29.18
N PRO A 35 -14.58 -22.19 29.89
CA PRO A 35 -13.67 -21.09 29.90
C PRO A 35 -13.18 -20.89 28.46
N THR A 36 -13.72 -19.92 27.80
CA THR A 36 -13.11 -19.41 26.58
C THR A 36 -11.73 -18.95 27.00
N HIS A 37 -10.75 -19.81 26.86
CA HIS A 37 -9.37 -19.43 26.87
C HIS A 37 -9.15 -18.54 25.63
N THR A 38 -9.52 -17.28 25.78
CA THR A 38 -8.84 -16.25 25.02
C THR A 38 -7.39 -16.37 25.46
N PRO A 39 -6.46 -16.66 24.57
CA PRO A 39 -5.07 -16.67 24.96
C PRO A 39 -4.77 -15.27 25.49
N VAL A 40 -4.63 -15.17 26.81
CA VAL A 40 -4.13 -13.95 27.44
C VAL A 40 -2.72 -13.82 26.90
N GLU A 41 -2.58 -13.00 25.88
CA GLU A 41 -1.30 -12.68 25.31
C GLU A 41 -0.41 -12.15 26.45
N SER A 42 0.63 -12.91 26.79
CA SER A 42 1.49 -12.56 27.90
C SER A 42 2.10 -11.17 27.68
N GLU A 43 2.29 -10.43 28.75
CA GLU A 43 2.95 -9.11 28.73
C GLU A 43 4.29 -9.15 27.97
N GLU A 44 5.00 -10.26 28.07
CA GLU A 44 6.25 -10.50 27.33
C GLU A 44 6.03 -10.57 25.82
N MET A 45 4.98 -11.27 25.39
CA MET A 45 4.62 -11.38 23.98
C MET A 45 4.25 -10.00 23.39
N ARG A 46 3.53 -9.18 24.15
CA ARG A 46 3.20 -7.80 23.74
C ARG A 46 4.44 -6.92 23.62
N LYS A 47 5.38 -7.05 24.54
CA LYS A 47 6.66 -6.32 24.47
C LYS A 47 7.45 -6.73 23.24
N LEU A 48 7.59 -8.02 23.00
CA LEU A 48 8.28 -8.55 21.81
C LEU A 48 7.63 -8.06 20.52
N LYS A 49 6.31 -8.05 20.43
CA LYS A 49 5.59 -7.51 19.27
C LYS A 49 5.86 -6.02 19.06
N LYS A 50 5.84 -5.23 20.13
CA LYS A 50 6.14 -3.79 20.04
C LYS A 50 7.57 -3.52 19.59
N GLU A 51 8.54 -4.25 20.13
CA GLU A 51 9.94 -4.11 19.75
C GLU A 51 10.19 -4.53 18.31
N SER A 52 9.60 -5.65 17.90
CA SER A 52 9.65 -6.12 16.52
C SER A 52 9.04 -5.10 15.55
N ALA A 53 7.89 -4.53 15.88
CA ALA A 53 7.24 -3.51 15.07
C ALA A 53 8.09 -2.22 14.97
N LYS A 54 8.68 -1.78 16.07
CA LYS A 54 9.60 -0.62 16.09
C LYS A 54 10.82 -0.86 15.20
N LYS A 55 11.42 -2.03 15.32
CA LYS A 55 12.57 -2.42 14.49
C LYS A 55 12.22 -2.43 13.01
N ALA A 56 11.11 -3.08 12.65
CA ALA A 56 10.63 -3.14 11.26
C ALA A 56 10.34 -1.75 10.69
N ASN A 57 9.74 -0.84 11.48
CA ASN A 57 9.49 0.53 11.06
C ASN A 57 10.79 1.32 10.87
N LYS A 58 11.75 1.14 11.75
CA LYS A 58 13.06 1.80 11.64
C LYS A 58 13.82 1.34 10.38
N GLU A 59 13.83 0.05 10.11
CA GLU A 59 14.45 -0.51 8.90
C GLU A 59 13.76 0.01 7.63
N ARG A 60 12.42 0.03 7.63
CA ARG A 60 11.64 0.57 6.51
C ARG A 60 11.94 2.04 6.26
N GLN A 61 12.04 2.84 7.32
CA GLN A 61 12.35 4.26 7.22
C GLN A 61 13.76 4.49 6.67
N ALA A 62 14.74 3.70 7.10
CA ALA A 62 16.10 3.73 6.55
C ALA A 62 16.13 3.37 5.06
N ASP A 63 15.34 2.38 4.66
CA ASP A 63 15.20 2.00 3.25
C ASP A 63 14.56 3.11 2.40
N ILE A 64 13.52 3.75 2.93
CA ILE A 64 12.87 4.90 2.26
C ILE A 64 13.88 6.04 2.08
N GLN A 65 14.68 6.36 3.09
CA GLN A 65 15.72 7.39 2.99
C GLN A 65 16.74 7.04 1.90
N ARG A 66 17.24 5.81 1.90
CA ARG A 66 18.20 5.33 0.90
C ARG A 66 17.62 5.39 -0.52
N ASP A 67 16.38 4.97 -0.68
CA ASP A 67 15.71 4.98 -1.97
C ASP A 67 15.43 6.40 -2.46
N THR A 68 15.10 7.33 -1.57
CA THR A 68 14.89 8.75 -1.91
C THR A 68 16.19 9.46 -2.27
N GLU A 69 17.30 9.16 -1.62
CA GLU A 69 18.62 9.66 -1.99
C GLU A 69 19.03 9.16 -3.38
N LYS A 70 18.80 7.88 -3.65
CA LYS A 70 19.05 7.28 -4.96
C LYS A 70 18.15 7.91 -6.03
N LEU A 71 16.89 8.17 -5.71
CA LEU A 71 15.95 8.84 -6.60
C LEU A 71 16.42 10.24 -6.96
N LEU A 72 16.88 11.01 -5.98
CA LEU A 72 17.43 12.34 -6.20
C LEU A 72 18.65 12.30 -7.13
N LYS A 73 19.56 11.35 -6.90
CA LYS A 73 20.73 11.16 -7.76
C LYS A 73 20.33 10.85 -9.21
N LEU A 74 19.43 9.91 -9.41
CA LEU A 74 18.93 9.53 -10.74
C LEU A 74 18.20 10.69 -11.43
N ALA A 75 17.43 11.47 -10.69
CA ALA A 75 16.75 12.65 -11.22
C ALA A 75 17.76 13.73 -11.66
N THR A 76 18.83 13.94 -10.90
CA THR A 76 19.92 14.88 -11.25
C THR A 76 20.65 14.40 -12.50
N GLU A 77 20.99 13.12 -12.57
CA GLU A 77 21.60 12.53 -13.77
C GLU A 77 20.68 12.65 -14.99
N LEU A 78 19.38 12.38 -14.82
CA LEU A 78 18.40 12.54 -15.90
C LEU A 78 18.37 13.98 -16.42
N LYS A 79 18.36 14.96 -15.52
CA LYS A 79 18.43 16.38 -15.89
C LYS A 79 19.67 16.73 -16.69
N GLU A 80 20.83 16.22 -16.29
CA GLU A 80 22.07 16.42 -17.03
C GLU A 80 22.05 15.79 -18.42
N TYR A 81 21.54 14.55 -18.52
CA TYR A 81 21.41 13.86 -19.82
C TYR A 81 20.47 14.59 -20.76
N VAL A 82 19.33 15.03 -20.28
CA VAL A 82 18.37 15.80 -21.08
C VAL A 82 18.97 17.13 -21.52
N GLY A 83 19.77 17.79 -20.68
CA GLY A 83 20.43 19.05 -21.04
C GLY A 83 21.58 18.90 -22.05
N LYS A 84 22.15 17.71 -22.18
CA LYS A 84 23.23 17.41 -23.14
C LYS A 84 22.72 16.81 -24.46
N THR A 85 21.48 16.40 -24.50
CA THR A 85 20.89 15.75 -25.69
C THR A 85 20.29 16.79 -26.61
N ASP A 86 20.64 16.75 -27.89
CA ASP A 86 19.98 17.56 -28.92
C ASP A 86 18.49 17.23 -28.98
N GLU A 87 17.67 18.25 -29.22
CA GLU A 87 16.21 18.19 -29.19
C GLU A 87 15.61 17.05 -30.06
N ASN A 88 16.40 16.51 -30.99
CA ASN A 88 15.97 15.52 -31.96
C ASN A 88 16.42 14.08 -31.65
N ILE A 89 17.20 13.85 -30.60
CA ILE A 89 17.74 12.53 -30.25
C ILE A 89 17.27 12.13 -28.86
N LEU A 90 16.23 11.29 -28.82
CA LEU A 90 15.88 10.55 -27.59
C LEU A 90 16.95 9.50 -27.32
N SER A 91 17.81 9.79 -26.37
CA SER A 91 18.82 8.84 -25.89
C SER A 91 18.15 7.66 -25.19
N LEU A 92 18.51 6.45 -25.59
CA LEU A 92 18.07 5.23 -24.91
C LEU A 92 18.43 5.25 -23.41
N ASP A 93 19.52 5.89 -23.06
CA ASP A 93 19.97 6.02 -21.67
C ASP A 93 19.04 6.92 -20.86
N VAL A 94 18.47 7.96 -21.45
CA VAL A 94 17.44 8.81 -20.83
C VAL A 94 16.20 7.99 -20.49
N ILE A 95 15.74 7.16 -21.42
CA ILE A 95 14.57 6.29 -21.23
C ILE A 95 14.83 5.29 -20.10
N LYS A 96 15.97 4.62 -20.10
CA LYS A 96 16.35 3.68 -19.04
C LYS A 96 16.41 4.33 -17.67
N LYS A 97 16.99 5.52 -17.56
CA LYS A 97 17.02 6.28 -16.30
C LYS A 97 15.63 6.69 -15.84
N ALA A 98 14.76 7.08 -16.75
CA ALA A 98 13.37 7.39 -16.42
C ALA A 98 12.62 6.16 -15.90
N GLU A 99 12.82 4.99 -16.48
CA GLU A 99 12.24 3.73 -16.01
C GLU A 99 12.76 3.33 -14.62
N GLU A 100 14.05 3.54 -14.34
CA GLU A 100 14.62 3.30 -13.02
C GLU A 100 14.02 4.22 -11.96
N ILE A 101 13.83 5.50 -12.28
CA ILE A 101 13.17 6.47 -11.42
C ILE A 101 11.73 6.06 -11.14
N GLU A 102 10.99 5.63 -12.15
CA GLU A 102 9.61 5.16 -12.01
C GLU A 102 9.51 3.97 -11.06
N LYS A 103 10.34 2.96 -11.25
CA LYS A 103 10.40 1.77 -10.38
C LYS A 103 10.74 2.15 -8.94
N LEU A 104 11.71 3.01 -8.76
CA LEU A 104 12.15 3.43 -7.43
C LEU A 104 11.09 4.29 -6.73
N ALA A 105 10.46 5.22 -7.45
CA ALA A 105 9.35 6.01 -6.94
C ALA A 105 8.16 5.13 -6.53
N HIS A 106 7.85 4.11 -7.32
CA HIS A 106 6.82 3.13 -6.99
C HIS A 106 7.16 2.38 -5.70
N ASN A 107 8.39 1.90 -5.54
CA ASN A 107 8.83 1.20 -4.35
C ASN A 107 8.73 2.08 -3.09
N VAL A 108 9.15 3.33 -3.17
CA VAL A 108 9.01 4.30 -2.07
C VAL A 108 7.56 4.49 -1.68
N LYS A 109 6.68 4.66 -2.66
CA LYS A 109 5.23 4.79 -2.45
C LYS A 109 4.65 3.58 -1.73
N GLU A 110 4.99 2.37 -2.16
CA GLU A 110 4.48 1.15 -1.53
C GLU A 110 5.01 0.99 -0.10
N LYS A 111 6.27 1.27 0.14
CA LYS A 111 6.86 1.27 1.49
C LYS A 111 6.18 2.29 2.43
N MET A 112 5.82 3.47 1.91
CA MET A 112 5.10 4.47 2.67
C MET A 112 3.69 4.02 3.05
N LYS A 113 2.95 3.38 2.13
CA LYS A 113 1.61 2.86 2.40
C LYS A 113 1.58 1.81 3.49
N THR A 114 2.57 0.94 3.57
CA THR A 114 2.66 -0.10 4.59
C THR A 114 3.06 0.41 5.98
N SER A 115 3.33 1.71 6.10
CA SER A 115 3.69 2.34 7.38
C SER A 115 2.49 2.85 8.19
N TYR A 116 1.27 2.73 7.64
CA TYR A 116 0.02 3.11 8.29
C TYR A 116 -0.71 1.91 8.85
#